data_c3040f7f7a2573f6d3aa52fc36305bfd
#
_entry.id   c3040f7f7a2573f6d3aa52fc36305bfd
#
_cell.length_a   1.000
_cell.length_b   1.000
_cell.length_c   1.000
_cell.angle_alpha   90.00
_cell.angle_beta   90.00
_cell.angle_gamma   90.00
#
_symmetry.space_group_name_H-M   'P 1'
#
loop_
_entity.id
_entity.type
_entity.pdbx_description
1 polymer ?
#
loop_
_entity_poly.entity_id
_entity_poly.type
_entity_poly.pdbx_seq_one_letter_code
_entity_poly.pdbx_strand_id
1 'polypeptide(L)'
;MIQGVNEQRPTKCDAALARCGLSYPKVSIDRAEPLMTRSHAVALNLFKTKSPDLLMAEAAAPERQLKRTLGALDLTAIGIGAIIGAGIFALTGTAAAGQVFSSRLETPVINFIQAWLSGGSVVFGRAGAGPAIAVSFIVAGIACGFAALCYAELASMIPVSGSAYTYSYATLGEIVAWIIGWDLILEYAVGNMAVAVGWSGYFVQLCDSLFHLRFPLWLVNDHQTATSLLAKGGDALEGYSSTTLPVIAGHSIAINLPALLIVGAVTAILVYGIRESARANTMIVIIKVAVVVFVIAFGAFMVNPTNWHPFAPNGFAGVMSGAAIVFFAFIGFDAVSTTAEETRNPQRDMPIGIIASLIICTLLYVLMSSILTGIKIYTVYTGDAAAVATAFASKPWARALVSAGALAGTTSVILVFQLGQPRIFMAMARDGLLPQYFARIHPRFRTPHITTIWTGVVVGGVAMVTNIGDLADLTNIGTLFAFILVCLGVNVLRRVAPERPRPFRVPFVPVFPILGVILCIALMLSLPVMTWIRFFVWLGIGLTIYFLYSVRHSKLRRGVDAGITEDVPPPFIKT
;
A
#
# COMPACT_ATOMS: atom_id res chain seq x y z
N MET A 1 -35.63 -20.84 -60.24
CA MET A 1 -36.34 -19.66 -60.68
C MET A 1 -35.98 -18.49 -59.80
N ILE A 2 -35.34 -17.49 -60.42
CA ILE A 2 -35.38 -16.04 -60.20
C ILE A 2 -34.75 -15.58 -58.85
N GLN A 3 -33.50 -15.12 -58.82
CA GLN A 3 -32.95 -13.77 -59.10
C GLN A 3 -33.68 -12.63 -58.35
N GLY A 4 -32.95 -11.97 -57.48
CA GLY A 4 -33.24 -10.66 -56.91
C GLY A 4 -31.94 -10.02 -56.39
N VAL A 5 -31.22 -9.37 -57.30
CA VAL A 5 -30.07 -8.51 -57.03
C VAL A 5 -30.62 -7.21 -56.46
N ASN A 6 -30.23 -6.84 -55.26
CA ASN A 6 -30.57 -5.54 -54.65
C ASN A 6 -29.39 -4.58 -54.85
N GLU A 7 -29.47 -3.72 -55.87
CA GLU A 7 -28.57 -2.59 -56.07
C GLU A 7 -28.79 -1.54 -54.97
N GLN A 8 -27.85 -1.41 -54.08
CA GLN A 8 -27.83 -0.28 -53.13
C GLN A 8 -27.32 0.98 -53.84
N ARG A 9 -28.15 2.03 -53.87
CA ARG A 9 -27.78 3.36 -54.34
C ARG A 9 -26.63 3.93 -53.49
N PRO A 10 -25.64 4.61 -54.12
CA PRO A 10 -24.53 5.22 -53.38
C PRO A 10 -25.05 6.35 -52.48
N THR A 11 -24.49 6.40 -51.26
CA THR A 11 -24.82 7.43 -50.28
C THR A 11 -24.18 8.77 -50.64
N LYS A 12 -24.75 9.88 -50.17
CA LYS A 12 -24.27 11.24 -50.45
C LYS A 12 -22.80 11.52 -50.14
N CYS A 13 -22.12 10.63 -49.37
CA CYS A 13 -20.68 10.69 -49.07
C CYS A 13 -19.81 10.31 -50.27
N ASP A 14 -20.22 9.36 -51.09
CA ASP A 14 -19.41 8.88 -52.23
C ASP A 14 -19.29 9.92 -53.35
N ALA A 15 -20.28 10.78 -53.49
CA ALA A 15 -20.29 11.86 -54.48
C ALA A 15 -19.38 13.06 -54.12
N ALA A 16 -19.00 13.21 -52.84
CA ALA A 16 -18.09 14.26 -52.38
C ALA A 16 -16.60 13.88 -52.56
N LEU A 17 -16.27 12.60 -52.44
CA LEU A 17 -14.89 12.09 -52.55
C LEU A 17 -14.40 12.00 -54.00
N ALA A 18 -15.29 11.79 -54.95
CA ALA A 18 -14.96 11.75 -56.40
C ALA A 18 -14.44 13.10 -56.95
N ARG A 19 -14.66 14.22 -56.26
CA ARG A 19 -14.18 15.56 -56.67
C ARG A 19 -12.77 15.90 -56.21
N CYS A 20 -12.17 15.09 -55.35
CA CYS A 20 -10.82 15.36 -54.78
C CYS A 20 -9.69 14.51 -55.38
N GLY A 21 -9.96 13.70 -56.44
CA GLY A 21 -8.92 13.01 -57.20
C GLY A 21 -8.09 11.96 -56.42
N LEU A 22 -8.60 11.41 -55.31
CA LEU A 22 -7.93 10.37 -54.53
C LEU A 22 -8.51 9.00 -54.90
N SER A 23 -7.73 8.19 -55.63
CA SER A 23 -8.05 6.79 -55.92
C SER A 23 -7.51 5.88 -54.83
N TYR A 24 -8.35 5.06 -54.21
CA TYR A 24 -7.92 3.98 -53.35
C TYR A 24 -7.30 2.82 -54.14
N PRO A 25 -6.19 2.23 -53.71
CA PRO A 25 -5.70 0.99 -54.30
C PRO A 25 -6.69 -0.14 -53.99
N LYS A 26 -7.10 -0.86 -55.02
CA LYS A 26 -7.91 -2.09 -54.91
C LYS A 26 -7.10 -3.14 -54.22
N VAL A 27 -7.45 -3.47 -52.97
CA VAL A 27 -6.94 -4.66 -52.26
C VAL A 27 -7.64 -5.87 -52.86
N SER A 28 -6.91 -6.70 -53.57
CA SER A 28 -7.36 -8.00 -54.05
C SER A 28 -7.52 -8.94 -52.83
N ILE A 29 -8.75 -9.39 -52.61
CA ILE A 29 -9.05 -10.48 -51.66
C ILE A 29 -8.65 -11.78 -52.36
N ASP A 30 -7.41 -12.21 -52.15
CA ASP A 30 -6.96 -13.53 -52.53
C ASP A 30 -7.04 -14.48 -51.33
N ARG A 31 -7.92 -15.45 -51.51
CA ARG A 31 -8.00 -16.77 -50.84
C ARG A 31 -7.91 -16.87 -49.36
N ALA A 32 -9.06 -17.05 -48.75
CA ALA A 32 -9.19 -17.70 -47.46
C ALA A 32 -8.50 -19.09 -47.48
N GLU A 33 -7.32 -19.20 -46.89
CA GLU A 33 -6.78 -20.48 -46.50
C GLU A 33 -7.56 -21.02 -45.29
N PRO A 34 -7.81 -22.35 -45.21
CA PRO A 34 -8.56 -22.95 -44.12
C PRO A 34 -7.80 -22.81 -42.80
N LEU A 35 -8.52 -22.44 -41.76
CA LEU A 35 -8.08 -22.48 -40.35
C LEU A 35 -7.72 -23.92 -39.93
N MET A 36 -6.57 -24.39 -40.36
CA MET A 36 -5.95 -25.60 -39.81
C MET A 36 -5.11 -25.24 -38.61
N THR A 37 -5.58 -25.68 -37.46
CA THR A 37 -4.82 -26.13 -36.27
C THR A 37 -3.34 -25.69 -36.24
N ARG A 38 -3.09 -24.44 -35.84
CA ARG A 38 -1.81 -24.05 -35.27
C ARG A 38 -1.83 -24.33 -33.76
N SER A 39 -1.53 -25.55 -33.39
CA SER A 39 -0.93 -25.88 -32.11
C SER A 39 0.47 -25.23 -32.08
N HIS A 40 0.51 -23.90 -31.93
CA HIS A 40 1.75 -23.25 -31.59
C HIS A 40 1.95 -23.47 -30.10
N ALA A 41 2.95 -24.25 -29.75
CA ALA A 41 3.65 -24.13 -28.49
C ALA A 41 4.05 -22.65 -28.38
N VAL A 42 3.21 -21.84 -27.72
CA VAL A 42 3.51 -20.45 -27.40
C VAL A 42 4.73 -20.53 -26.51
N ALA A 43 5.90 -20.19 -27.05
CA ALA A 43 7.10 -20.05 -26.26
C ALA A 43 6.72 -19.17 -25.07
N LEU A 44 6.82 -19.72 -23.85
CA LEU A 44 6.43 -19.08 -22.61
C LEU A 44 7.37 -17.89 -22.36
N ASN A 45 7.20 -16.78 -23.10
CA ASN A 45 7.92 -15.54 -22.80
C ASN A 45 7.27 -14.89 -21.59
N LEU A 46 7.67 -15.32 -20.40
CA LEU A 46 7.16 -14.86 -19.11
C LEU A 46 7.47 -13.37 -18.86
N PHE A 47 8.47 -12.83 -19.54
CA PHE A 47 8.96 -11.46 -19.40
C PHE A 47 8.50 -10.55 -20.55
N LYS A 48 7.39 -10.89 -21.23
CA LYS A 48 6.81 -10.00 -22.25
C LYS A 48 6.35 -8.70 -21.58
N THR A 49 6.88 -7.57 -22.03
CA THR A 49 6.54 -6.24 -21.51
C THR A 49 5.37 -5.63 -22.27
N LYS A 50 4.57 -4.80 -21.59
CA LYS A 50 3.54 -3.96 -22.21
C LYS A 50 4.16 -2.61 -22.54
N SER A 51 4.10 -2.18 -23.80
CA SER A 51 4.70 -0.90 -24.20
C SER A 51 4.13 0.26 -23.35
N PRO A 52 4.98 1.16 -22.81
CA PRO A 52 4.52 2.37 -22.15
C PRO A 52 3.59 3.22 -23.02
N ASP A 53 3.80 3.24 -24.34
CA ASP A 53 2.98 4.00 -25.27
C ASP A 53 1.56 3.40 -25.38
N LEU A 54 1.45 2.07 -25.36
CA LEU A 54 0.17 1.36 -25.30
C LEU A 54 -0.57 1.68 -23.98
N LEU A 55 0.13 1.68 -22.85
CA LEU A 55 -0.45 2.03 -21.56
C LEU A 55 -0.98 3.46 -21.53
N MET A 56 -0.22 4.40 -22.09
CA MET A 56 -0.65 5.82 -22.21
C MET A 56 -1.81 5.97 -23.18
N ALA A 57 -1.83 5.23 -24.29
CA ALA A 57 -2.94 5.25 -25.25
C ALA A 57 -4.23 4.70 -24.62
N GLU A 58 -4.16 3.61 -23.86
CA GLU A 58 -5.31 3.06 -23.13
C GLU A 58 -5.87 4.03 -22.07
N ALA A 59 -4.99 4.75 -21.36
CA ALA A 59 -5.38 5.77 -20.40
C ALA A 59 -5.99 7.02 -21.08
N ALA A 60 -5.55 7.33 -22.30
CA ALA A 60 -6.04 8.46 -23.08
C ALA A 60 -7.38 8.19 -23.79
N ALA A 61 -7.90 6.95 -23.76
CA ALA A 61 -9.17 6.60 -24.40
C ALA A 61 -10.32 7.46 -23.82
N PRO A 62 -11.21 8.05 -24.67
CA PRO A 62 -12.25 9.00 -24.25
C PRO A 62 -13.17 8.47 -23.15
N GLU A 63 -13.42 7.17 -23.13
CA GLU A 63 -14.27 6.50 -22.14
C GLU A 63 -13.61 6.36 -20.76
N ARG A 64 -12.29 6.60 -20.67
CA ARG A 64 -11.48 6.42 -19.45
C ARG A 64 -10.87 7.71 -18.92
N GLN A 65 -10.95 8.81 -19.68
CA GLN A 65 -10.35 10.08 -19.29
C GLN A 65 -10.93 10.63 -18.00
N LEU A 66 -10.05 10.83 -17.00
CA LEU A 66 -10.36 11.51 -15.76
C LEU A 66 -10.13 13.02 -15.88
N LYS A 67 -10.84 13.81 -15.08
CA LYS A 67 -10.68 15.25 -15.09
C LYS A 67 -9.37 15.64 -14.40
N ARG A 68 -8.44 16.26 -15.13
CA ARG A 68 -7.15 16.72 -14.61
C ARG A 68 -7.32 17.98 -13.77
N THR A 69 -7.34 17.82 -12.44
CA THR A 69 -7.56 18.91 -11.48
C THR A 69 -6.42 19.07 -10.48
N LEU A 70 -5.64 18.01 -10.23
CA LEU A 70 -4.64 17.97 -9.17
C LEU A 70 -3.34 18.67 -9.56
N GLY A 71 -2.83 19.54 -8.69
CA GLY A 71 -1.51 20.16 -8.78
C GLY A 71 -0.52 19.57 -7.78
N ALA A 72 0.72 20.06 -7.75
CA ALA A 72 1.78 19.55 -6.87
C ALA A 72 1.41 19.62 -5.38
N LEU A 73 0.74 20.69 -4.92
CA LEU A 73 0.29 20.82 -3.53
C LEU A 73 -0.81 19.81 -3.17
N ASP A 74 -1.75 19.57 -4.10
CA ASP A 74 -2.81 18.59 -3.90
C ASP A 74 -2.21 17.18 -3.78
N LEU A 75 -1.24 16.85 -4.64
CA LEU A 75 -0.53 15.57 -4.61
C LEU A 75 0.27 15.39 -3.33
N THR A 76 0.95 16.46 -2.87
CA THR A 76 1.66 16.43 -1.57
C THR A 76 0.68 16.20 -0.42
N ALA A 77 -0.48 16.86 -0.43
CA ALA A 77 -1.51 16.66 0.59
C ALA A 77 -2.09 15.24 0.54
N ILE A 78 -2.35 14.69 -0.66
CA ILE A 78 -2.79 13.30 -0.83
C ILE A 78 -1.74 12.33 -0.28
N GLY A 79 -0.44 12.55 -0.59
CA GLY A 79 0.65 11.75 -0.08
C GLY A 79 0.74 11.79 1.46
N ILE A 80 0.73 12.98 2.06
CA ILE A 80 0.69 13.14 3.52
C ILE A 80 -0.53 12.41 4.12
N GLY A 81 -1.68 12.54 3.47
CA GLY A 81 -2.93 11.88 3.90
C GLY A 81 -2.87 10.37 3.83
N ALA A 82 -2.19 9.79 2.85
CA ALA A 82 -1.99 8.36 2.72
C ALA A 82 -0.94 7.82 3.70
N ILE A 83 0.15 8.56 3.91
CA ILE A 83 1.27 8.19 4.77
C ILE A 83 0.91 8.28 6.26
N ILE A 84 0.30 9.40 6.73
CA ILE A 84 -0.06 9.57 8.15
C ILE A 84 -1.27 8.70 8.50
N GLY A 85 -1.03 7.58 9.14
CA GLY A 85 -2.03 6.58 9.55
C GLY A 85 -1.64 5.85 10.81
N ALA A 86 -2.05 4.57 10.95
CA ALA A 86 -1.76 3.74 12.11
C ALA A 86 -0.25 3.58 12.40
N GLY A 87 0.61 3.72 11.40
CA GLY A 87 2.05 3.57 11.57
C GLY A 87 2.63 4.50 12.62
N ILE A 88 2.40 5.81 12.51
CA ILE A 88 2.91 6.77 13.48
C ILE A 88 2.12 6.76 14.80
N PHE A 89 0.81 6.55 14.73
CA PHE A 89 -0.04 6.59 15.92
C PHE A 89 0.05 5.30 16.75
N ALA A 90 0.06 4.12 16.13
CA ALA A 90 -0.04 2.84 16.83
C ALA A 90 1.28 2.07 16.91
N LEU A 91 2.11 2.05 15.85
CA LEU A 91 3.30 1.19 15.82
C LEU A 91 4.56 1.83 16.41
N THR A 92 4.61 3.16 16.55
CA THR A 92 5.79 3.86 17.11
C THR A 92 6.12 3.39 18.51
N GLY A 93 5.11 3.21 19.37
CA GLY A 93 5.30 2.70 20.73
C GLY A 93 5.83 1.28 20.75
N THR A 94 5.23 0.39 19.99
CA THR A 94 5.67 -1.01 19.87
C THR A 94 7.09 -1.11 19.33
N ALA A 95 7.46 -0.30 18.34
CA ALA A 95 8.81 -0.28 17.77
C ALA A 95 9.86 0.26 18.76
N ALA A 96 9.49 1.24 19.59
CA ALA A 96 10.36 1.74 20.64
C ALA A 96 10.55 0.72 21.77
N ALA A 97 9.46 0.08 22.22
CA ALA A 97 9.48 -0.88 23.33
C ALA A 97 10.12 -2.23 22.96
N GLY A 98 9.93 -2.67 21.71
CA GLY A 98 10.29 -4.02 21.28
C GLY A 98 9.25 -5.06 21.70
N GLN A 99 9.53 -6.30 21.34
CA GLN A 99 8.69 -7.45 21.66
C GLN A 99 9.56 -8.62 22.13
N VAL A 100 9.21 -9.18 23.25
CA VAL A 100 9.88 -10.38 23.76
C VAL A 100 9.09 -11.59 23.29
N PHE A 101 9.73 -12.44 22.49
CA PHE A 101 9.16 -13.69 22.03
C PHE A 101 10.02 -14.85 22.51
N SER A 102 9.40 -15.95 22.85
CA SER A 102 10.08 -17.21 23.17
C SER A 102 10.26 -18.13 21.97
N SER A 103 9.60 -17.80 20.84
CA SER A 103 9.58 -18.61 19.64
C SER A 103 10.68 -18.21 18.65
N ARG A 104 11.36 -19.23 18.08
CA ARG A 104 12.32 -19.03 16.98
C ARG A 104 11.70 -18.39 15.76
N LEU A 105 10.44 -18.71 15.46
CA LEU A 105 9.73 -18.23 14.26
C LEU A 105 9.39 -16.73 14.34
N GLU A 106 9.27 -16.19 15.54
CA GLU A 106 8.99 -14.76 15.76
C GLU A 106 10.26 -13.90 15.90
N THR A 107 11.43 -14.54 15.77
CA THR A 107 12.73 -13.87 15.83
C THR A 107 13.13 -13.37 14.44
N PRO A 108 13.67 -12.14 14.30
CA PRO A 108 14.18 -11.61 13.04
C PRO A 108 15.25 -12.50 12.40
N VAL A 109 15.23 -12.61 11.08
CA VAL A 109 16.21 -13.40 10.31
C VAL A 109 17.63 -12.91 10.54
N ILE A 110 17.81 -11.60 10.69
CA ILE A 110 19.13 -11.00 10.95
C ILE A 110 19.79 -11.53 12.24
N ASN A 111 19.01 -11.87 13.28
CA ASN A 111 19.56 -12.40 14.54
C ASN A 111 20.21 -13.78 14.33
N PHE A 112 19.66 -14.62 13.43
CA PHE A 112 20.26 -15.90 13.06
C PHE A 112 21.54 -15.72 12.26
N ILE A 113 21.56 -14.76 11.33
CA ILE A 113 22.75 -14.42 10.54
C ILE A 113 23.85 -13.90 11.46
N GLN A 114 23.54 -13.00 12.40
CA GLN A 114 24.50 -12.47 13.34
C GLN A 114 25.07 -13.56 14.26
N ALA A 115 24.23 -14.44 14.81
CA ALA A 115 24.68 -15.57 15.63
C ALA A 115 25.61 -16.50 14.87
N TRP A 116 25.27 -16.80 13.60
CA TRP A 116 26.11 -17.64 12.73
C TRP A 116 27.48 -16.99 12.44
N LEU A 117 27.51 -15.67 12.14
CA LEU A 117 28.75 -14.95 11.84
C LEU A 117 29.64 -14.77 13.07
N SER A 118 29.04 -14.58 14.26
CA SER A 118 29.76 -14.34 15.52
C SER A 118 30.11 -15.63 16.25
N GLY A 119 29.60 -16.80 15.84
CA GLY A 119 29.69 -18.06 16.57
C GLY A 119 28.97 -18.07 17.92
N GLY A 120 28.04 -17.09 18.12
CA GLY A 120 27.29 -16.90 19.36
C GLY A 120 25.92 -17.58 19.37
N SER A 121 25.18 -17.41 20.47
CA SER A 121 23.81 -17.88 20.60
C SER A 121 22.82 -16.89 19.94
N VAL A 122 21.70 -17.42 19.38
CA VAL A 122 20.64 -16.60 18.84
C VAL A 122 19.91 -15.88 19.98
N VAL A 123 19.80 -14.56 19.89
CA VAL A 123 18.96 -13.76 20.80
C VAL A 123 17.53 -13.81 20.27
N PHE A 124 16.63 -14.42 21.04
CA PHE A 124 15.22 -14.52 20.69
C PHE A 124 14.48 -13.22 20.98
N GLY A 125 13.45 -12.96 20.17
CA GLY A 125 12.62 -11.78 20.29
C GLY A 125 13.14 -10.62 19.44
N ARG A 126 12.47 -9.51 19.58
CA ARG A 126 12.63 -8.32 18.77
C ARG A 126 13.10 -7.17 19.67
N ALA A 127 14.34 -6.78 19.49
CA ALA A 127 14.93 -5.69 20.27
C ALA A 127 14.21 -4.37 19.96
N GLY A 128 13.74 -3.67 21.00
CA GLY A 128 13.17 -2.33 20.86
C GLY A 128 14.24 -1.29 20.56
N ALA A 129 13.89 -0.28 19.78
CA ALA A 129 14.80 0.83 19.46
C ALA A 129 15.04 1.76 20.68
N GLY A 130 14.15 1.74 21.67
CA GLY A 130 14.15 2.72 22.75
C GLY A 130 13.92 4.14 22.22
N PRO A 131 14.51 5.16 22.84
CA PRO A 131 14.50 6.54 22.35
C PRO A 131 15.13 6.70 20.95
N ALA A 132 16.03 5.80 20.53
CA ALA A 132 16.62 5.79 19.20
C ALA A 132 15.61 5.42 18.08
N ILE A 133 14.33 5.25 18.39
CA ILE A 133 13.25 5.10 17.41
C ILE A 133 13.22 6.27 16.41
N ALA A 134 13.63 7.46 16.81
CA ALA A 134 13.80 8.59 15.90
C ALA A 134 14.82 8.29 14.79
N VAL A 135 15.92 7.60 15.12
CA VAL A 135 16.92 7.14 14.14
C VAL A 135 16.32 6.03 13.26
N SER A 136 15.48 5.16 13.82
CA SER A 136 14.76 4.14 13.03
C SER A 136 13.86 4.77 11.96
N PHE A 137 13.16 5.86 12.26
CA PHE A 137 12.39 6.61 11.28
C PHE A 137 13.26 7.24 10.19
N ILE A 138 14.45 7.73 10.55
CA ILE A 138 15.41 8.25 9.55
C ILE A 138 15.87 7.12 8.62
N VAL A 139 16.25 5.96 9.16
CA VAL A 139 16.68 4.80 8.37
C VAL A 139 15.58 4.33 7.41
N ALA A 140 14.36 4.14 7.92
CA ALA A 140 13.21 3.77 7.09
C ALA A 140 12.89 4.84 6.06
N GLY A 141 12.94 6.14 6.44
CA GLY A 141 12.74 7.28 5.54
C GLY A 141 13.77 7.36 4.41
N ILE A 142 15.05 7.02 4.67
CA ILE A 142 16.09 6.95 3.64
C ILE A 142 15.82 5.80 2.68
N ALA A 143 15.46 4.60 3.19
CA ALA A 143 15.10 3.47 2.34
C ALA A 143 13.91 3.80 1.41
N CYS A 144 12.85 4.40 1.99
CA CYS A 144 11.71 4.91 1.22
C CYS A 144 12.12 6.03 0.25
N GLY A 145 13.08 6.89 0.61
CA GLY A 145 13.58 7.97 -0.23
C GLY A 145 14.18 7.48 -1.54
N PHE A 146 15.01 6.44 -1.50
CA PHE A 146 15.56 5.84 -2.71
C PHE A 146 14.47 5.19 -3.57
N ALA A 147 13.51 4.50 -2.97
CA ALA A 147 12.37 3.93 -3.68
C ALA A 147 11.50 5.05 -4.28
N ALA A 148 11.20 6.11 -3.52
CA ALA A 148 10.41 7.26 -3.96
C ALA A 148 11.01 7.99 -5.16
N LEU A 149 12.34 8.13 -5.22
CA LEU A 149 13.02 8.66 -6.39
C LEU A 149 12.78 7.77 -7.64
N CYS A 150 12.83 6.44 -7.48
CA CYS A 150 12.55 5.50 -8.56
C CYS A 150 11.08 5.59 -9.01
N TYR A 151 10.14 5.65 -8.07
CA TYR A 151 8.72 5.88 -8.36
C TYR A 151 8.49 7.22 -9.08
N ALA A 152 9.16 8.29 -8.66
CA ALA A 152 9.06 9.60 -9.27
C ALA A 152 9.52 9.61 -10.74
N GLU A 153 10.62 8.89 -11.08
CA GLU A 153 11.06 8.72 -12.46
C GLU A 153 10.01 7.97 -13.28
N LEU A 154 9.53 6.83 -12.81
CA LEU A 154 8.55 6.02 -13.52
C LEU A 154 7.21 6.74 -13.67
N ALA A 155 6.71 7.39 -12.62
CA ALA A 155 5.46 8.17 -12.65
C ALA A 155 5.52 9.37 -13.60
N SER A 156 6.69 10.02 -13.72
CA SER A 156 6.88 11.11 -14.67
C SER A 156 6.94 10.65 -16.13
N MET A 157 7.41 9.42 -16.38
CA MET A 157 7.54 8.82 -17.71
C MET A 157 6.27 8.13 -18.19
N ILE A 158 5.56 7.48 -17.27
CA ILE A 158 4.36 6.67 -17.55
C ILE A 158 3.25 7.17 -16.61
N PRO A 159 2.64 8.34 -16.92
CA PRO A 159 1.63 8.96 -16.08
C PRO A 159 0.27 8.25 -16.21
N VAL A 160 0.24 6.97 -15.85
CA VAL A 160 -0.93 6.09 -15.86
C VAL A 160 -1.21 5.61 -14.45
N SER A 161 -2.48 5.59 -14.07
CA SER A 161 -2.92 5.06 -12.77
C SER A 161 -2.72 3.55 -12.73
N GLY A 162 -1.97 3.06 -11.74
CA GLY A 162 -1.71 1.62 -11.60
C GLY A 162 -0.49 1.28 -10.74
N SER A 163 0.22 2.31 -10.22
CA SER A 163 1.33 2.14 -9.28
C SER A 163 2.40 1.15 -9.77
N ALA A 164 3.04 0.45 -8.85
CA ALA A 164 4.08 -0.54 -9.11
C ALA A 164 3.69 -1.64 -10.11
N TYR A 165 2.41 -2.05 -10.15
CA TYR A 165 1.90 -3.06 -11.10
C TYR A 165 2.12 -2.60 -12.54
N THR A 166 1.65 -1.41 -12.90
CA THR A 166 1.77 -0.87 -14.25
C THR A 166 3.23 -0.61 -14.64
N TYR A 167 4.02 -0.07 -13.71
CA TYR A 167 5.44 0.18 -13.96
C TYR A 167 6.22 -1.10 -14.21
N SER A 168 5.94 -2.16 -13.45
CA SER A 168 6.60 -3.45 -13.62
C SER A 168 6.16 -4.16 -14.91
N TYR A 169 4.92 -3.98 -15.32
CA TYR A 169 4.44 -4.49 -16.60
C TYR A 169 5.18 -3.84 -17.78
N ALA A 170 5.48 -2.54 -17.66
CA ALA A 170 6.23 -1.82 -18.67
C ALA A 170 7.73 -2.12 -18.68
N THR A 171 8.32 -2.49 -17.53
CA THR A 171 9.78 -2.57 -17.35
C THR A 171 10.33 -3.99 -17.25
N LEU A 172 9.67 -4.85 -16.47
CA LEU A 172 10.16 -6.18 -16.09
C LEU A 172 9.33 -7.32 -16.70
N GLY A 173 8.16 -7.01 -17.23
CA GLY A 173 7.29 -7.95 -17.93
C GLY A 173 6.18 -8.57 -17.07
N GLU A 174 5.36 -9.40 -17.72
CA GLU A 174 4.06 -9.87 -17.22
C GLU A 174 4.15 -10.65 -15.90
N ILE A 175 5.11 -11.57 -15.77
CA ILE A 175 5.22 -12.36 -14.53
C ILE A 175 5.58 -11.49 -13.33
N VAL A 176 6.47 -10.51 -13.53
CA VAL A 176 6.84 -9.58 -12.44
C VAL A 176 5.69 -8.65 -12.11
N ALA A 177 4.97 -8.17 -13.11
CA ALA A 177 3.73 -7.40 -12.90
C ALA A 177 2.69 -8.22 -12.14
N TRP A 178 2.49 -9.51 -12.49
CA TRP A 178 1.62 -10.40 -11.73
C TRP A 178 2.04 -10.51 -10.26
N ILE A 179 3.32 -10.78 -10.00
CA ILE A 179 3.86 -10.90 -8.64
C ILE A 179 3.56 -9.63 -7.84
N ILE A 180 3.84 -8.46 -8.42
CA ILE A 180 3.56 -7.17 -7.75
C ILE A 180 2.06 -6.95 -7.59
N GLY A 181 1.23 -7.24 -8.58
CA GLY A 181 -0.22 -7.10 -8.46
C GLY A 181 -0.79 -8.01 -7.36
N TRP A 182 -0.27 -9.24 -7.25
CA TRP A 182 -0.63 -10.19 -6.20
C TRP A 182 -0.17 -9.73 -4.82
N ASP A 183 1.01 -9.10 -4.75
CA ASP A 183 1.58 -8.53 -3.55
C ASP A 183 0.83 -7.28 -3.10
N LEU A 184 0.45 -6.39 -4.02
CA LEU A 184 -0.40 -5.24 -3.73
C LEU A 184 -1.77 -5.65 -3.15
N ILE A 185 -2.34 -6.80 -3.58
CA ILE A 185 -3.56 -7.34 -2.97
C ILE A 185 -3.32 -7.65 -1.50
N LEU A 186 -2.19 -8.26 -1.16
CA LEU A 186 -1.80 -8.53 0.23
C LEU A 186 -1.58 -7.22 1.00
N GLU A 187 -0.79 -6.32 0.44
CA GLU A 187 -0.42 -5.03 1.05
C GLU A 187 -1.67 -4.22 1.45
N TYR A 188 -2.60 -4.03 0.52
CA TYR A 188 -3.82 -3.26 0.78
C TYR A 188 -4.75 -3.97 1.76
N ALA A 189 -4.88 -5.31 1.67
CA ALA A 189 -5.73 -6.06 2.59
C ALA A 189 -5.16 -6.03 4.01
N VAL A 190 -3.89 -6.43 4.17
CA VAL A 190 -3.26 -6.59 5.48
C VAL A 190 -2.94 -5.23 6.11
N GLY A 191 -2.54 -4.24 5.30
CA GLY A 191 -2.39 -2.85 5.74
C GLY A 191 -3.70 -2.28 6.28
N ASN A 192 -4.81 -2.55 5.60
CA ASN A 192 -6.14 -2.14 6.06
C ASN A 192 -6.53 -2.83 7.39
N MET A 193 -6.23 -4.13 7.55
CA MET A 193 -6.43 -4.86 8.80
C MET A 193 -5.64 -4.21 9.95
N ALA A 194 -4.35 -3.92 9.73
CA ALA A 194 -3.50 -3.28 10.73
C ALA A 194 -4.03 -1.90 11.17
N VAL A 195 -4.49 -1.10 10.19
CA VAL A 195 -5.08 0.21 10.47
C VAL A 195 -6.38 0.08 11.25
N ALA A 196 -7.22 -0.91 10.94
CA ALA A 196 -8.48 -1.16 11.66
C ALA A 196 -8.24 -1.58 13.12
N VAL A 197 -7.22 -2.40 13.38
CA VAL A 197 -6.82 -2.77 14.76
C VAL A 197 -6.30 -1.54 15.51
N GLY A 198 -5.45 -0.72 14.89
CA GLY A 198 -5.00 0.55 15.48
C GLY A 198 -6.17 1.51 15.76
N TRP A 199 -7.11 1.63 14.83
CA TRP A 199 -8.35 2.41 15.01
C TRP A 199 -9.14 1.96 16.25
N SER A 200 -9.30 0.65 16.41
CA SER A 200 -10.00 0.07 17.57
C SER A 200 -9.37 0.50 18.90
N GLY A 201 -8.04 0.48 19.02
CA GLY A 201 -7.35 0.95 20.22
C GLY A 201 -7.68 2.41 20.56
N TYR A 202 -7.63 3.30 19.57
CA TYR A 202 -7.98 4.71 19.77
C TYR A 202 -9.47 4.94 20.06
N PHE A 203 -10.34 4.10 19.48
CA PHE A 203 -11.78 4.14 19.77
C PHE A 203 -12.06 3.83 21.25
N VAL A 204 -11.46 2.77 21.78
CA VAL A 204 -11.57 2.40 23.20
C VAL A 204 -11.07 3.54 24.11
N GLN A 205 -9.90 4.11 23.77
CA GLN A 205 -9.31 5.22 24.53
C GLN A 205 -10.20 6.48 24.50
N LEU A 206 -10.82 6.78 23.36
CA LEU A 206 -11.75 7.93 23.25
C LEU A 206 -13.01 7.72 24.08
N CYS A 207 -13.61 6.53 24.04
CA CYS A 207 -14.78 6.18 24.82
C CYS A 207 -14.52 6.27 26.32
N ASP A 208 -13.37 5.77 26.79
CA ASP A 208 -12.96 5.90 28.19
C ASP A 208 -12.74 7.37 28.58
N SER A 209 -12.09 8.16 27.72
CA SER A 209 -11.75 9.57 28.02
C SER A 209 -12.96 10.50 28.05
N LEU A 210 -13.98 10.29 27.20
CA LEU A 210 -15.14 11.20 27.08
C LEU A 210 -16.36 10.72 27.86
N PHE A 211 -16.59 9.40 27.87
CA PHE A 211 -17.83 8.81 28.39
C PHE A 211 -17.60 7.93 29.62
N HIS A 212 -16.32 7.73 30.03
CA HIS A 212 -15.94 6.74 31.05
C HIS A 212 -16.48 5.33 30.74
N LEU A 213 -16.66 5.03 29.44
CA LEU A 213 -17.17 3.77 28.95
C LEU A 213 -16.01 2.78 28.77
N ARG A 214 -16.00 1.75 29.59
CA ARG A 214 -15.00 0.68 29.57
C ARG A 214 -15.59 -0.57 28.95
N PHE A 215 -14.84 -1.19 28.07
CA PHE A 215 -15.23 -2.42 27.39
C PHE A 215 -14.57 -3.65 28.03
N PRO A 216 -15.17 -4.85 27.91
CA PRO A 216 -14.50 -6.09 28.30
C PRO A 216 -13.24 -6.32 27.45
N LEU A 217 -12.16 -6.82 28.08
CA LEU A 217 -10.88 -7.08 27.41
C LEU A 217 -11.03 -7.99 26.18
N TRP A 218 -11.87 -9.01 26.28
CA TRP A 218 -12.09 -10.01 25.23
C TRP A 218 -12.87 -9.49 24.01
N LEU A 219 -13.55 -8.33 24.13
CA LEU A 219 -14.38 -7.78 23.06
C LEU A 219 -13.64 -6.77 22.17
N VAL A 220 -12.52 -6.23 22.65
CA VAL A 220 -11.80 -5.12 22.01
C VAL A 220 -10.35 -5.44 21.68
N ASN A 221 -9.90 -6.67 21.93
CA ASN A 221 -8.56 -7.14 21.62
C ASN A 221 -8.61 -8.52 20.95
N ASP A 222 -7.60 -8.82 20.13
CA ASP A 222 -7.33 -10.18 19.69
C ASP A 222 -6.80 -11.05 20.85
N HIS A 223 -6.80 -12.36 20.67
CA HIS A 223 -6.42 -13.32 21.70
C HIS A 223 -4.96 -13.15 22.20
N GLN A 224 -4.03 -12.88 21.30
CA GLN A 224 -2.61 -12.73 21.66
C GLN A 224 -2.38 -11.44 22.46
N THR A 225 -3.01 -10.34 22.04
CA THR A 225 -2.98 -9.07 22.78
C THR A 225 -3.64 -9.20 24.15
N ALA A 226 -4.83 -9.83 24.23
CA ALA A 226 -5.54 -10.03 25.49
C ALA A 226 -4.73 -10.87 26.49
N THR A 227 -4.14 -11.98 26.06
CA THR A 227 -3.30 -12.83 26.91
C THR A 227 -2.01 -12.13 27.35
N SER A 228 -1.39 -11.32 26.49
CA SER A 228 -0.21 -10.56 26.84
C SER A 228 -0.50 -9.47 27.89
N LEU A 229 -1.65 -8.81 27.80
CA LEU A 229 -2.10 -7.83 28.80
C LEU A 229 -2.40 -8.48 30.15
N LEU A 230 -3.05 -9.67 30.15
CA LEU A 230 -3.29 -10.44 31.36
C LEU A 230 -1.99 -10.87 32.03
N ALA A 231 -0.98 -11.27 31.24
CA ALA A 231 0.34 -11.64 31.77
C ALA A 231 1.09 -10.47 32.42
N LYS A 232 0.88 -9.24 31.95
CA LYS A 232 1.47 -8.02 32.55
C LYS A 232 0.77 -7.64 33.85
N GLY A 233 -0.55 -7.80 33.93
CA GLY A 233 -1.35 -7.41 35.10
C GLY A 233 -1.34 -5.92 35.40
N GLY A 234 -1.77 -5.52 36.61
CA GLY A 234 -1.67 -4.17 37.16
C GLY A 234 -2.27 -3.08 36.24
N ASP A 235 -1.56 -1.98 36.10
CA ASP A 235 -2.01 -0.78 35.35
C ASP A 235 -2.43 -1.08 33.89
N ALA A 236 -1.91 -2.16 33.28
CA ALA A 236 -2.27 -2.55 31.91
C ALA A 236 -3.73 -2.98 31.77
N LEU A 237 -4.39 -3.33 32.87
CA LEU A 237 -5.78 -3.81 32.91
C LEU A 237 -6.79 -2.75 33.39
N GLU A 238 -6.33 -1.62 33.90
CA GLU A 238 -7.22 -0.58 34.49
C GLU A 238 -8.25 -0.01 33.50
N GLY A 239 -7.97 -0.03 32.20
CA GLY A 239 -8.86 0.49 31.16
C GLY A 239 -10.03 -0.41 30.76
N TYR A 240 -10.14 -1.64 31.34
CA TYR A 240 -11.13 -2.63 30.92
C TYR A 240 -12.21 -2.86 31.99
N SER A 241 -13.46 -3.11 31.55
CA SER A 241 -14.59 -3.42 32.45
C SER A 241 -14.56 -4.84 32.99
N SER A 242 -13.97 -5.78 32.26
CA SER A 242 -13.75 -7.17 32.63
C SER A 242 -12.45 -7.67 32.05
N THR A 243 -11.69 -8.37 32.87
CA THR A 243 -10.39 -8.98 32.51
C THR A 243 -10.48 -10.49 32.31
N THR A 244 -11.68 -11.08 32.48
CA THR A 244 -11.91 -12.52 32.25
C THR A 244 -12.11 -12.78 30.77
N LEU A 245 -11.45 -13.84 30.25
CA LEU A 245 -11.70 -14.32 28.89
C LEU A 245 -12.78 -15.40 28.92
N PRO A 246 -13.85 -15.29 28.11
CA PRO A 246 -14.84 -16.33 27.98
C PRO A 246 -14.21 -17.59 27.39
N VAL A 247 -14.59 -18.77 27.92
CA VAL A 247 -14.11 -20.07 27.47
C VAL A 247 -15.23 -20.77 26.72
N ILE A 248 -15.01 -21.05 25.43
CA ILE A 248 -15.94 -21.79 24.58
C ILE A 248 -15.23 -23.05 24.07
N ALA A 249 -15.84 -24.23 24.31
CA ALA A 249 -15.25 -25.53 23.93
C ALA A 249 -13.81 -25.74 24.45
N GLY A 250 -13.51 -25.25 25.66
CA GLY A 250 -12.18 -25.40 26.28
C GLY A 250 -11.12 -24.38 25.82
N HIS A 251 -11.46 -23.48 24.88
CA HIS A 251 -10.55 -22.44 24.40
C HIS A 251 -10.99 -21.05 24.87
N SER A 252 -10.04 -20.26 25.37
CA SER A 252 -10.30 -18.85 25.68
C SER A 252 -10.46 -18.04 24.38
N ILE A 253 -11.49 -17.20 24.34
CA ILE A 253 -11.82 -16.40 23.16
C ILE A 253 -11.65 -14.93 23.47
N ALA A 254 -10.98 -14.21 22.54
CA ALA A 254 -10.98 -12.76 22.49
C ALA A 254 -11.05 -12.32 21.02
N ILE A 255 -11.84 -11.28 20.77
CA ILE A 255 -12.11 -10.75 19.43
C ILE A 255 -12.07 -9.21 19.46
N ASN A 256 -11.57 -8.62 18.41
CA ASN A 256 -11.56 -7.17 18.22
C ASN A 256 -12.80 -6.74 17.43
N LEU A 257 -13.96 -6.65 18.11
CA LEU A 257 -15.22 -6.26 17.47
C LEU A 257 -15.21 -4.85 16.87
N PRO A 258 -14.64 -3.81 17.51
CA PRO A 258 -14.58 -2.48 16.89
C PRO A 258 -13.83 -2.45 15.55
N ALA A 259 -12.77 -3.25 15.39
CA ALA A 259 -12.06 -3.37 14.11
C ALA A 259 -12.96 -3.95 13.01
N LEU A 260 -13.74 -5.00 13.32
CA LEU A 260 -14.72 -5.54 12.38
C LEU A 260 -15.79 -4.51 12.00
N LEU A 261 -16.32 -3.78 12.99
CA LEU A 261 -17.40 -2.82 12.78
C LEU A 261 -16.98 -1.63 11.91
N ILE A 262 -15.78 -1.08 12.11
CA ILE A 262 -15.31 0.05 11.27
C ILE A 262 -15.09 -0.41 9.83
N VAL A 263 -14.49 -1.57 9.60
CA VAL A 263 -14.31 -2.13 8.24
C VAL A 263 -15.66 -2.39 7.59
N GLY A 264 -16.63 -2.94 8.33
CA GLY A 264 -18.01 -3.17 7.86
C GLY A 264 -18.71 -1.86 7.47
N ALA A 265 -18.60 -0.83 8.31
CA ALA A 265 -19.18 0.49 8.05
C ALA A 265 -18.57 1.13 6.79
N VAL A 266 -17.25 1.14 6.67
CA VAL A 266 -16.55 1.67 5.49
C VAL A 266 -16.91 0.87 4.24
N THR A 267 -16.99 -0.47 4.34
CA THR A 267 -17.40 -1.33 3.23
C THR A 267 -18.80 -0.98 2.75
N ALA A 268 -19.77 -0.83 3.67
CA ALA A 268 -21.14 -0.45 3.33
C ALA A 268 -21.17 0.90 2.59
N ILE A 269 -20.46 1.91 3.12
CA ILE A 269 -20.35 3.23 2.52
C ILE A 269 -19.80 3.13 1.08
N LEU A 270 -18.73 2.36 0.86
CA LEU A 270 -18.09 2.21 -0.46
C LEU A 270 -18.96 1.45 -1.47
N VAL A 271 -19.76 0.49 -1.03
CA VAL A 271 -20.71 -0.25 -1.89
C VAL A 271 -21.79 0.69 -2.41
N TYR A 272 -22.34 1.56 -1.56
CA TYR A 272 -23.32 2.58 -1.96
C TYR A 272 -22.72 3.66 -2.85
N GLY A 273 -21.41 3.85 -2.81
CA GLY A 273 -20.65 4.83 -3.58
C GLY A 273 -20.59 6.20 -2.92
N ILE A 274 -19.42 6.59 -2.47
CA ILE A 274 -19.14 7.96 -2.05
C ILE A 274 -18.59 8.73 -3.24
N ARG A 275 -19.16 9.90 -3.49
CA ARG A 275 -18.45 10.95 -4.22
C ARG A 275 -17.57 11.68 -3.20
N GLU A 276 -16.36 11.18 -2.99
CA GLU A 276 -15.40 11.90 -2.17
C GLU A 276 -15.14 13.27 -2.80
N SER A 277 -15.51 14.31 -2.06
CA SER A 277 -15.07 15.65 -2.42
C SER A 277 -13.58 15.75 -2.09
N ALA A 278 -12.74 16.19 -3.03
CA ALA A 278 -11.33 16.51 -2.78
C ALA A 278 -11.17 17.43 -1.56
N ARG A 279 -12.16 18.30 -1.30
CA ARG A 279 -12.20 19.18 -0.12
C ARG A 279 -12.34 18.41 1.20
N ALA A 280 -13.15 17.34 1.24
CA ALA A 280 -13.30 16.51 2.44
C ALA A 280 -11.99 15.78 2.76
N ASN A 281 -11.32 15.23 1.75
CA ASN A 281 -10.02 14.60 1.92
C ASN A 281 -8.97 15.61 2.43
N THR A 282 -8.89 16.80 1.83
CA THR A 282 -7.97 17.87 2.28
C THR A 282 -8.24 18.28 3.73
N MET A 283 -9.51 18.39 4.13
CA MET A 283 -9.88 18.73 5.52
C MET A 283 -9.40 17.65 6.51
N ILE A 284 -9.59 16.38 6.18
CA ILE A 284 -9.12 15.27 7.02
C ILE A 284 -7.58 15.28 7.13
N VAL A 285 -6.87 15.58 6.04
CA VAL A 285 -5.40 15.70 6.05
C VAL A 285 -4.95 16.85 6.96
N ILE A 286 -5.63 18.00 6.90
CA ILE A 286 -5.34 19.15 7.79
C ILE A 286 -5.54 18.75 9.25
N ILE A 287 -6.63 18.04 9.57
CA ILE A 287 -6.91 17.58 10.94
C ILE A 287 -5.78 16.63 11.41
N LYS A 288 -5.38 15.66 10.60
CA LYS A 288 -4.28 14.72 10.94
C LYS A 288 -2.98 15.44 11.26
N VAL A 289 -2.57 16.35 10.36
CA VAL A 289 -1.34 17.12 10.51
C VAL A 289 -1.44 18.02 11.75
N ALA A 290 -2.58 18.66 11.97
CA ALA A 290 -2.80 19.51 13.15
C ALA A 290 -2.66 18.70 14.45
N VAL A 291 -3.20 17.48 14.51
CA VAL A 291 -3.05 16.60 15.68
C VAL A 291 -1.59 16.17 15.88
N VAL A 292 -0.86 15.80 14.82
CA VAL A 292 0.57 15.47 14.93
C VAL A 292 1.37 16.67 15.42
N VAL A 293 1.13 17.85 14.87
CA VAL A 293 1.78 19.11 15.31
C VAL A 293 1.40 19.43 16.76
N PHE A 294 0.15 19.21 17.15
CA PHE A 294 -0.30 19.37 18.54
C PHE A 294 0.48 18.42 19.49
N VAL A 295 0.60 17.13 19.12
CA VAL A 295 1.37 16.15 19.91
C VAL A 295 2.82 16.61 20.07
N ILE A 296 3.45 17.10 19.01
CA ILE A 296 4.83 17.61 19.04
C ILE A 296 4.92 18.85 19.93
N ALA A 297 4.09 19.86 19.67
CA ALA A 297 4.18 21.16 20.35
C ALA A 297 3.79 21.06 21.82
N PHE A 298 2.65 20.45 22.12
CA PHE A 298 2.17 20.31 23.51
C PHE A 298 2.97 19.25 24.27
N GLY A 299 3.31 18.13 23.62
CA GLY A 299 4.10 17.07 24.22
C GLY A 299 5.52 17.51 24.59
N ALA A 300 6.12 18.46 23.87
CA ALA A 300 7.44 19.01 24.17
C ALA A 300 7.52 19.59 25.59
N PHE A 301 6.44 20.16 26.12
CA PHE A 301 6.38 20.66 27.49
C PHE A 301 6.27 19.55 28.57
N MET A 302 5.98 18.31 28.15
CA MET A 302 5.82 17.16 29.03
C MET A 302 7.05 16.23 29.01
N VAL A 303 8.04 16.53 28.18
CA VAL A 303 9.25 15.72 28.02
C VAL A 303 10.08 15.75 29.29
N ASN A 304 10.45 14.55 29.76
CA ASN A 304 11.48 14.36 30.77
C ASN A 304 12.73 13.79 30.10
N PRO A 305 13.84 14.55 30.00
CA PRO A 305 15.06 14.10 29.32
C PRO A 305 15.67 12.81 29.88
N THR A 306 15.39 12.47 31.15
CA THR A 306 15.86 11.21 31.76
C THR A 306 15.29 9.97 31.05
N ASN A 307 14.11 10.08 30.44
CA ASN A 307 13.48 8.99 29.68
C ASN A 307 14.26 8.62 28.41
N TRP A 308 15.16 9.50 27.94
CA TRP A 308 16.02 9.22 26.78
C TRP A 308 17.30 8.48 27.14
N HIS A 309 17.48 8.11 28.39
CA HIS A 309 18.64 7.34 28.83
C HIS A 309 18.25 5.92 29.27
N PRO A 310 18.90 4.87 28.72
CA PRO A 310 19.85 4.89 27.59
C PRO A 310 19.18 5.21 26.25
N PHE A 311 19.85 6.01 25.39
CA PHE A 311 19.27 6.45 24.11
C PHE A 311 19.00 5.28 23.16
N ALA A 312 19.96 4.36 23.02
CA ALA A 312 19.85 3.16 22.17
C ALA A 312 20.09 1.91 23.03
N PRO A 313 19.11 1.44 23.82
CA PRO A 313 19.29 0.36 24.79
C PRO A 313 19.77 -0.95 24.16
N ASN A 314 19.37 -1.22 22.92
CA ASN A 314 19.75 -2.41 22.15
C ASN A 314 20.66 -2.10 20.96
N GLY A 315 21.32 -0.93 20.96
CA GLY A 315 22.26 -0.52 19.94
C GLY A 315 21.67 -0.53 18.53
N PHE A 316 22.51 -0.83 17.53
CA PHE A 316 22.11 -0.82 16.11
C PHE A 316 21.05 -1.88 15.78
N ALA A 317 21.08 -3.03 16.46
CA ALA A 317 20.08 -4.09 16.26
C ALA A 317 18.67 -3.60 16.64
N GLY A 318 18.53 -2.86 17.75
CA GLY A 318 17.26 -2.22 18.13
C GLY A 318 16.79 -1.18 17.10
N VAL A 319 17.71 -0.35 16.59
CA VAL A 319 17.39 0.66 15.56
C VAL A 319 16.90 -0.01 14.28
N MET A 320 17.55 -1.06 13.79
CA MET A 320 17.15 -1.78 12.58
C MET A 320 15.82 -2.52 12.75
N SER A 321 15.63 -3.17 13.90
CA SER A 321 14.36 -3.80 14.27
C SER A 321 13.22 -2.76 14.31
N GLY A 322 13.46 -1.62 14.97
CA GLY A 322 12.53 -0.51 14.99
C GLY A 322 12.23 0.02 13.59
N ALA A 323 13.26 0.20 12.76
CA ALA A 323 13.11 0.67 11.37
C ALA A 323 12.24 -0.28 10.53
N ALA A 324 12.41 -1.60 10.70
CA ALA A 324 11.60 -2.59 10.01
C ALA A 324 10.11 -2.52 10.43
N ILE A 325 9.81 -2.20 11.70
CA ILE A 325 8.42 -2.00 12.16
C ILE A 325 7.85 -0.68 11.65
N VAL A 326 8.57 0.44 11.86
CA VAL A 326 8.06 1.77 11.51
C VAL A 326 8.07 2.05 10.02
N PHE A 327 8.67 1.18 9.19
CA PHE A 327 8.54 1.25 7.74
C PHE A 327 7.05 1.27 7.31
N PHE A 328 6.18 0.57 8.03
CA PHE A 328 4.73 0.64 7.83
C PHE A 328 4.18 2.07 7.83
N ALA A 329 4.78 2.96 8.61
CA ALA A 329 4.33 4.35 8.67
C ALA A 329 4.60 5.15 7.39
N PHE A 330 5.46 4.66 6.50
CA PHE A 330 5.78 5.31 5.22
C PHE A 330 4.96 4.76 4.06
N ILE A 331 4.28 3.62 4.22
CA ILE A 331 3.43 3.04 3.18
C ILE A 331 2.33 4.03 2.82
N GLY A 332 2.15 4.25 1.51
CA GLY A 332 1.16 5.17 0.97
C GLY A 332 1.74 6.32 0.12
N PHE A 333 3.06 6.62 0.17
CA PHE A 333 3.62 7.63 -0.74
C PHE A 333 3.51 7.18 -2.21
N ASP A 334 3.55 5.88 -2.46
CA ASP A 334 3.37 5.26 -3.77
C ASP A 334 1.93 5.38 -4.28
N ALA A 335 0.95 5.47 -3.37
CA ALA A 335 -0.45 5.71 -3.71
C ALA A 335 -0.65 7.06 -4.45
N VAL A 336 0.24 8.05 -4.26
CA VAL A 336 0.24 9.28 -5.06
C VAL A 336 0.35 8.94 -6.54
N SER A 337 1.12 7.91 -6.92
CA SER A 337 1.29 7.49 -8.31
C SER A 337 -0.02 7.02 -8.98
N THR A 338 -1.00 6.57 -8.19
CA THR A 338 -2.32 6.15 -8.70
C THR A 338 -3.18 7.31 -9.17
N THR A 339 -2.83 8.55 -8.82
CA THR A 339 -3.57 9.77 -9.20
C THR A 339 -2.99 10.47 -10.45
N ALA A 340 -2.07 9.81 -11.15
CA ALA A 340 -1.36 10.38 -12.28
C ALA A 340 -2.29 10.89 -13.41
N GLU A 341 -3.38 10.16 -13.69
CA GLU A 341 -4.36 10.54 -14.72
C GLU A 341 -5.21 11.77 -14.35
N GLU A 342 -5.33 12.09 -13.04
CA GLU A 342 -6.05 13.27 -12.53
C GLU A 342 -5.13 14.49 -12.38
N THR A 343 -3.82 14.34 -12.62
CA THR A 343 -2.81 15.38 -12.43
C THR A 343 -2.72 16.30 -13.65
N ARG A 344 -2.63 17.62 -13.41
CA ARG A 344 -2.52 18.64 -14.48
C ARG A 344 -1.23 18.49 -15.26
N ASN A 345 -0.10 18.49 -14.57
CA ASN A 345 1.25 18.36 -15.14
C ASN A 345 1.97 17.17 -14.49
N PRO A 346 1.62 15.90 -14.83
CA PRO A 346 2.12 14.74 -14.12
C PRO A 346 3.65 14.62 -14.18
N GLN A 347 4.27 15.04 -15.26
CA GLN A 347 5.71 14.99 -15.45
C GLN A 347 6.50 15.79 -14.38
N ARG A 348 5.94 16.91 -13.90
CA ARG A 348 6.53 17.78 -12.88
C ARG A 348 5.94 17.54 -11.50
N ASP A 349 4.61 17.44 -11.43
CA ASP A 349 3.89 17.51 -10.15
C ASP A 349 3.95 16.20 -9.39
N MET A 350 4.03 15.04 -10.11
CA MET A 350 4.16 13.73 -9.49
C MET A 350 5.46 13.57 -8.67
N PRO A 351 6.66 13.86 -9.24
CA PRO A 351 7.90 13.82 -8.46
C PRO A 351 7.85 14.71 -7.23
N ILE A 352 7.32 15.95 -7.37
CA ILE A 352 7.21 16.89 -6.25
C ILE A 352 6.29 16.31 -5.16
N GLY A 353 5.11 15.82 -5.53
CA GLY A 353 4.14 15.27 -4.59
C GLY A 353 4.70 14.09 -3.79
N ILE A 354 5.33 13.14 -4.47
CA ILE A 354 5.91 11.93 -3.87
C ILE A 354 7.06 12.30 -2.91
N ILE A 355 8.02 13.10 -3.36
CA ILE A 355 9.22 13.42 -2.57
C ILE A 355 8.88 14.36 -1.41
N ALA A 356 8.08 15.41 -1.65
CA ALA A 356 7.72 16.37 -0.61
C ALA A 356 6.89 15.73 0.51
N SER A 357 5.90 14.89 0.18
CA SER A 357 5.12 14.18 1.20
C SER A 357 5.98 13.28 2.08
N LEU A 358 6.95 12.56 1.48
CA LEU A 358 7.86 11.70 2.22
C LEU A 358 8.77 12.50 3.17
N ILE A 359 9.36 13.61 2.70
CA ILE A 359 10.23 14.46 3.52
C ILE A 359 9.46 15.06 4.70
N ILE A 360 8.27 15.62 4.44
CA ILE A 360 7.44 16.21 5.48
C ILE A 360 7.04 15.18 6.52
N CYS A 361 6.58 13.99 6.09
CA CYS A 361 6.20 12.93 7.01
C CYS A 361 7.40 12.41 7.81
N THR A 362 8.58 12.24 7.19
CA THR A 362 9.79 11.82 7.91
C THR A 362 10.13 12.80 9.03
N LEU A 363 10.10 14.11 8.74
CA LEU A 363 10.38 15.14 9.75
C LEU A 363 9.37 15.07 10.91
N LEU A 364 8.08 15.00 10.60
CA LEU A 364 7.04 14.89 11.61
C LEU A 364 7.19 13.62 12.46
N TYR A 365 7.56 12.51 11.85
CA TYR A 365 7.73 11.22 12.53
C TYR A 365 8.94 11.20 13.47
N VAL A 366 10.07 11.76 13.05
CA VAL A 366 11.26 11.91 13.90
C VAL A 366 10.95 12.78 15.12
N LEU A 367 10.27 13.91 14.92
CA LEU A 367 9.90 14.81 16.02
C LEU A 367 8.90 14.12 16.97
N MET A 368 7.82 13.54 16.42
CA MET A 368 6.77 12.91 17.22
C MET A 368 7.29 11.72 18.02
N SER A 369 8.13 10.86 17.43
CA SER A 369 8.70 9.70 18.10
C SER A 369 9.67 10.09 19.22
N SER A 370 10.46 11.15 19.02
CA SER A 370 11.32 11.72 20.06
C SER A 370 10.51 12.24 21.24
N ILE A 371 9.43 12.97 20.99
CA ILE A 371 8.52 13.48 22.02
C ILE A 371 7.84 12.32 22.77
N LEU A 372 7.33 11.32 22.03
CA LEU A 372 6.64 10.17 22.63
C LEU A 372 7.53 9.45 23.66
N THR A 373 8.77 9.15 23.28
CA THR A 373 9.74 8.47 24.16
C THR A 373 10.30 9.39 25.28
N GLY A 374 10.16 10.70 25.12
CA GLY A 374 10.49 11.68 26.15
C GLY A 374 9.39 11.86 27.20
N ILE A 375 8.11 11.71 26.86
CA ILE A 375 6.98 11.85 27.79
C ILE A 375 6.96 10.68 28.79
N LYS A 376 7.07 9.46 28.31
CA LYS A 376 7.11 8.25 29.13
C LYS A 376 8.25 7.34 28.68
N ILE A 377 8.76 6.53 29.62
CA ILE A 377 9.75 5.50 29.31
C ILE A 377 9.18 4.52 28.26
N TYR A 378 9.96 4.22 27.26
CA TYR A 378 9.55 3.46 26.06
C TYR A 378 8.95 2.08 26.38
N THR A 379 9.33 1.43 27.48
CA THR A 379 8.84 0.10 27.90
C THR A 379 7.34 0.07 28.19
N VAL A 380 6.75 1.22 28.56
CA VAL A 380 5.30 1.35 28.81
C VAL A 380 4.46 1.06 27.56
N TYR A 381 5.02 1.31 26.37
CA TYR A 381 4.29 1.17 25.11
C TYR A 381 4.29 -0.25 24.53
N THR A 382 4.82 -1.25 25.23
CA THR A 382 4.85 -2.64 24.74
C THR A 382 3.46 -3.17 24.46
N GLY A 383 3.15 -3.48 23.19
CA GLY A 383 1.85 -4.02 22.78
C GLY A 383 0.67 -3.03 22.85
N ASP A 384 0.94 -1.75 22.97
CA ASP A 384 -0.07 -0.69 23.04
C ASP A 384 -0.40 -0.17 21.63
N ALA A 385 -1.61 -0.47 21.16
CA ALA A 385 -2.11 0.00 19.86
C ALA A 385 -2.49 1.50 19.86
N ALA A 386 -2.55 2.16 21.02
CA ALA A 386 -2.87 3.58 21.15
C ALA A 386 -1.78 4.36 21.91
N ALA A 387 -0.51 4.02 21.64
CA ALA A 387 0.67 4.51 22.36
C ALA A 387 0.71 6.04 22.53
N VAL A 388 0.30 6.81 21.50
CA VAL A 388 0.29 8.27 21.59
C VAL A 388 -0.78 8.76 22.57
N ALA A 389 -1.95 8.14 22.63
CA ALA A 389 -2.98 8.48 23.62
C ALA A 389 -2.52 8.12 25.05
N THR A 390 -1.83 6.99 25.22
CA THR A 390 -1.24 6.55 26.50
C THR A 390 -0.17 7.50 27.01
N ALA A 391 0.60 8.16 26.12
CA ALA A 391 1.54 9.20 26.52
C ALA A 391 0.84 10.36 27.24
N PHE A 392 -0.38 10.72 26.84
CA PHE A 392 -1.18 11.79 27.42
C PHE A 392 -2.16 11.34 28.51
N ALA A 393 -1.99 10.14 29.09
CA ALA A 393 -2.89 9.61 30.12
C ALA A 393 -3.08 10.55 31.32
N SER A 394 -2.06 11.34 31.70
CA SER A 394 -2.14 12.34 32.77
C SER A 394 -2.97 13.58 32.44
N LYS A 395 -3.38 13.77 31.17
CA LYS A 395 -4.16 14.92 30.68
C LYS A 395 -5.36 14.45 29.87
N PRO A 396 -6.51 14.13 30.51
CA PRO A 396 -7.67 13.51 29.84
C PRO A 396 -8.15 14.24 28.58
N TRP A 397 -8.19 15.58 28.59
CA TRP A 397 -8.59 16.36 27.43
C TRP A 397 -7.65 16.22 26.23
N ALA A 398 -6.31 16.18 26.48
CA ALA A 398 -5.32 16.00 25.43
C ALA A 398 -5.37 14.55 24.88
N ARG A 399 -5.55 13.56 25.77
CA ARG A 399 -5.78 12.16 25.41
C ARG A 399 -7.00 12.02 24.50
N ALA A 400 -8.14 12.67 24.85
CA ALA A 400 -9.34 12.66 24.02
C ALA A 400 -9.12 13.31 22.65
N LEU A 401 -8.44 14.48 22.61
CA LEU A 401 -8.14 15.18 21.37
C LEU A 401 -7.24 14.33 20.43
N VAL A 402 -6.19 13.74 20.98
CA VAL A 402 -5.28 12.85 20.25
C VAL A 402 -6.02 11.62 19.73
N SER A 403 -6.86 11.00 20.57
CA SER A 403 -7.64 9.82 20.18
C SER A 403 -8.64 10.16 19.06
N ALA A 404 -9.37 11.27 19.17
CA ALA A 404 -10.29 11.71 18.13
C ALA A 404 -9.57 12.00 16.80
N GLY A 405 -8.41 12.65 16.86
CA GLY A 405 -7.60 12.93 15.66
C GLY A 405 -7.01 11.67 15.04
N ALA A 406 -6.53 10.73 15.85
CA ALA A 406 -6.06 9.45 15.38
C ALA A 406 -7.18 8.62 14.72
N LEU A 407 -8.39 8.62 15.31
CA LEU A 407 -9.57 7.98 14.72
C LEU A 407 -9.92 8.57 13.36
N ALA A 408 -10.02 9.90 13.27
CA ALA A 408 -10.29 10.56 11.99
C ALA A 408 -9.21 10.23 10.96
N GLY A 409 -7.95 10.23 11.41
CA GLY A 409 -6.79 9.89 10.60
C GLY A 409 -6.82 8.48 10.06
N THR A 410 -6.98 7.51 10.92
CA THR A 410 -7.00 6.08 10.55
C THR A 410 -8.25 5.71 9.77
N THR A 411 -9.42 6.30 10.06
CA THR A 411 -10.64 6.10 9.25
C THR A 411 -10.41 6.45 7.79
N SER A 412 -9.72 7.55 7.50
CA SER A 412 -9.45 7.92 6.11
C SER A 412 -8.49 6.95 5.42
N VAL A 413 -7.52 6.37 6.14
CA VAL A 413 -6.60 5.37 5.58
C VAL A 413 -7.33 4.06 5.31
N ILE A 414 -8.21 3.59 6.24
CA ILE A 414 -9.09 2.44 6.00
C ILE A 414 -9.89 2.64 4.71
N LEU A 415 -10.47 3.82 4.53
CA LEU A 415 -11.26 4.16 3.35
C LEU A 415 -10.44 4.11 2.07
N VAL A 416 -9.21 4.66 2.07
CA VAL A 416 -8.29 4.64 0.91
C VAL A 416 -7.89 3.22 0.55
N PHE A 417 -7.48 2.40 1.54
CA PHE A 417 -7.11 1.01 1.29
C PHE A 417 -8.29 0.16 0.81
N GLN A 418 -9.45 0.31 1.46
CA GLN A 418 -10.66 -0.42 1.10
C GLN A 418 -11.20 -0.01 -0.28
N LEU A 419 -10.94 1.22 -0.73
CA LEU A 419 -11.28 1.70 -2.07
C LEU A 419 -10.25 1.24 -3.12
N GLY A 420 -8.96 1.20 -2.76
CA GLY A 420 -7.85 0.88 -3.66
C GLY A 420 -7.82 -0.60 -4.04
N GLN A 421 -8.03 -1.48 -3.09
CA GLN A 421 -7.90 -2.93 -3.30
C GLN A 421 -8.84 -3.48 -4.40
N PRO A 422 -10.14 -3.18 -4.46
CA PRO A 422 -10.99 -3.60 -5.57
C PRO A 422 -10.53 -3.08 -6.93
N ARG A 423 -9.86 -1.91 -6.98
CA ARG A 423 -9.32 -1.35 -8.23
C ARG A 423 -8.14 -2.16 -8.75
N ILE A 424 -7.29 -2.71 -7.87
CA ILE A 424 -6.19 -3.62 -8.25
C ILE A 424 -6.76 -4.89 -8.84
N PHE A 425 -7.73 -5.53 -8.18
CA PHE A 425 -8.43 -6.70 -8.72
C PHE A 425 -9.01 -6.42 -10.11
N MET A 426 -9.64 -5.26 -10.27
CA MET A 426 -10.26 -4.85 -11.53
C MET A 426 -9.20 -4.62 -12.63
N ALA A 427 -8.06 -4.01 -12.33
CA ALA A 427 -6.97 -3.80 -13.27
C ALA A 427 -6.40 -5.14 -13.76
N MET A 428 -6.06 -6.04 -12.85
CA MET A 428 -5.56 -7.38 -13.19
C MET A 428 -6.58 -8.22 -13.97
N ALA A 429 -7.88 -8.12 -13.64
CA ALA A 429 -8.94 -8.81 -14.38
C ALA A 429 -9.15 -8.20 -15.79
N ARG A 430 -8.97 -6.90 -15.96
CA ARG A 430 -9.01 -6.25 -17.28
C ARG A 430 -7.88 -6.69 -18.19
N ASP A 431 -6.69 -6.91 -17.64
CA ASP A 431 -5.54 -7.47 -18.38
C ASP A 431 -5.67 -8.98 -18.63
N GLY A 432 -6.76 -9.61 -18.12
CA GLY A 432 -7.03 -11.04 -18.27
C GLY A 432 -6.23 -11.92 -17.31
N LEU A 433 -5.53 -11.32 -16.36
CA LEU A 433 -4.73 -12.05 -15.37
C LEU A 433 -5.59 -12.65 -14.25
N LEU A 434 -6.75 -12.07 -13.95
CA LEU A 434 -7.75 -12.59 -13.04
C LEU A 434 -9.11 -12.81 -13.75
N PRO A 435 -10.01 -13.65 -13.20
CA PRO A 435 -11.34 -13.86 -13.76
C PRO A 435 -12.12 -12.56 -13.93
N GLN A 436 -12.86 -12.43 -15.03
CA GLN A 436 -13.69 -11.25 -15.36
C GLN A 436 -14.76 -10.94 -14.29
N TYR A 437 -15.06 -11.90 -13.42
CA TYR A 437 -15.95 -11.72 -12.28
C TYR A 437 -15.49 -10.57 -11.36
N PHE A 438 -14.17 -10.40 -11.18
CA PHE A 438 -13.57 -9.33 -10.37
C PHE A 438 -13.64 -7.94 -11.04
N ALA A 439 -13.95 -7.88 -12.34
CA ALA A 439 -14.12 -6.62 -13.07
C ALA A 439 -15.58 -6.14 -13.12
N ARG A 440 -16.54 -6.87 -12.52
CA ARG A 440 -17.97 -6.54 -12.59
C ARG A 440 -18.29 -5.27 -11.78
N ILE A 441 -18.98 -4.34 -12.46
CA ILE A 441 -19.44 -3.08 -11.89
C ILE A 441 -20.95 -3.16 -11.63
N HIS A 442 -21.41 -2.65 -10.49
CA HIS A 442 -22.83 -2.63 -10.15
C HIS A 442 -23.61 -1.69 -11.08
N PRO A 443 -24.75 -2.11 -11.71
CA PRO A 443 -25.47 -1.29 -12.70
C PRO A 443 -25.94 0.06 -12.13
N ARG A 444 -26.45 0.08 -10.89
CA ARG A 444 -27.02 1.27 -10.24
C ARG A 444 -25.95 2.13 -9.55
N PHE A 445 -25.06 1.54 -8.74
CA PHE A 445 -24.10 2.27 -7.93
C PHE A 445 -22.79 2.58 -8.66
N ARG A 446 -22.52 1.91 -9.79
CA ARG A 446 -21.29 2.01 -10.60
C ARG A 446 -20.00 1.76 -9.79
N THR A 447 -20.10 0.93 -8.78
CA THR A 447 -18.99 0.50 -7.92
C THR A 447 -18.66 -0.97 -8.15
N PRO A 448 -17.42 -1.42 -7.91
CA PRO A 448 -17.03 -2.83 -7.97
C PRO A 448 -17.50 -3.57 -6.70
N HIS A 449 -18.80 -3.60 -6.48
CA HIS A 449 -19.45 -4.03 -5.21
C HIS A 449 -19.05 -5.42 -4.75
N ILE A 450 -18.88 -6.38 -5.67
CA ILE A 450 -18.54 -7.77 -5.34
C ILE A 450 -17.17 -7.83 -4.67
N THR A 451 -16.16 -7.25 -5.30
CA THR A 451 -14.79 -7.21 -4.76
C THR A 451 -14.72 -6.39 -3.49
N THR A 452 -15.46 -5.28 -3.40
CA THR A 452 -15.53 -4.44 -2.20
C THR A 452 -16.12 -5.21 -1.00
N ILE A 453 -17.21 -5.97 -1.20
CA ILE A 453 -17.82 -6.78 -0.13
C ILE A 453 -16.87 -7.92 0.30
N TRP A 454 -16.28 -8.66 -0.66
CA TRP A 454 -15.32 -9.72 -0.33
C TRP A 454 -14.10 -9.17 0.42
N THR A 455 -13.56 -8.04 -0.02
CA THR A 455 -12.47 -7.35 0.68
C THR A 455 -12.89 -7.01 2.11
N GLY A 456 -14.08 -6.41 2.30
CA GLY A 456 -14.59 -6.05 3.62
C GLY A 456 -14.76 -7.24 4.56
N VAL A 457 -15.31 -8.36 4.06
CA VAL A 457 -15.49 -9.59 4.84
C VAL A 457 -14.14 -10.18 5.26
N VAL A 458 -13.19 -10.29 4.32
CA VAL A 458 -11.87 -10.85 4.62
C VAL A 458 -11.09 -9.94 5.56
N VAL A 459 -11.03 -8.64 5.26
CA VAL A 459 -10.30 -7.66 6.07
C VAL A 459 -10.89 -7.58 7.49
N GLY A 460 -12.20 -7.41 7.62
CA GLY A 460 -12.85 -7.31 8.93
C GLY A 460 -12.74 -8.61 9.74
N GLY A 461 -12.94 -9.76 9.09
CA GLY A 461 -12.86 -11.07 9.76
C GLY A 461 -11.45 -11.39 10.26
N VAL A 462 -10.40 -11.08 9.49
CA VAL A 462 -9.01 -11.31 9.91
C VAL A 462 -8.56 -10.27 10.93
N ALA A 463 -8.89 -8.98 10.74
CA ALA A 463 -8.57 -7.92 11.70
C ALA A 463 -9.17 -8.17 13.10
N MET A 464 -10.30 -8.88 13.16
CA MET A 464 -10.95 -9.23 14.42
C MET A 464 -10.13 -10.18 15.30
N VAL A 465 -9.26 -11.00 14.71
CA VAL A 465 -8.55 -12.10 15.41
C VAL A 465 -7.02 -11.99 15.36
N THR A 466 -6.46 -11.01 14.64
CA THR A 466 -5.01 -10.90 14.43
C THR A 466 -4.47 -9.63 15.07
N ASN A 467 -3.28 -9.72 15.69
CA ASN A 467 -2.63 -8.55 16.30
C ASN A 467 -2.02 -7.60 15.26
N ILE A 468 -1.87 -6.33 15.65
CA ILE A 468 -1.37 -5.28 14.76
C ILE A 468 0.09 -5.50 14.31
N GLY A 469 0.93 -6.11 15.15
CA GLY A 469 2.34 -6.34 14.85
C GLY A 469 2.54 -7.31 13.69
N ASP A 470 1.86 -8.46 13.73
CA ASP A 470 1.91 -9.48 12.69
C ASP A 470 1.38 -8.95 11.34
N LEU A 471 0.32 -8.13 11.40
CA LEU A 471 -0.27 -7.50 10.22
C LEU A 471 0.70 -6.48 9.61
N ALA A 472 1.32 -5.65 10.43
CA ALA A 472 2.30 -4.66 9.97
C ALA A 472 3.52 -5.34 9.33
N ASP A 473 4.04 -6.42 9.93
CA ASP A 473 5.18 -7.15 9.40
C ASP A 473 4.89 -7.78 8.03
N LEU A 474 3.70 -8.36 7.86
CA LEU A 474 3.30 -8.97 6.61
C LEU A 474 3.07 -7.93 5.50
N THR A 475 2.55 -6.75 5.85
CA THR A 475 2.46 -5.61 4.93
C THR A 475 3.85 -5.13 4.53
N ASN A 476 4.75 -4.97 5.51
CA ASN A 476 6.10 -4.44 5.29
C ASN A 476 6.92 -5.31 4.34
N ILE A 477 6.89 -6.63 4.49
CA ILE A 477 7.68 -7.53 3.64
C ILE A 477 7.23 -7.44 2.18
N GLY A 478 5.93 -7.35 1.92
CA GLY A 478 5.37 -7.20 0.59
C GLY A 478 5.77 -5.86 -0.03
N THR A 479 5.52 -4.75 0.67
CA THR A 479 5.86 -3.42 0.16
C THR A 479 7.36 -3.24 -0.07
N LEU A 480 8.22 -3.72 0.84
CA LEU A 480 9.68 -3.71 0.65
C LEU A 480 10.09 -4.50 -0.60
N PHE A 481 9.46 -5.65 -0.83
CA PHE A 481 9.72 -6.46 -2.02
C PHE A 481 9.26 -5.73 -3.30
N ALA A 482 8.10 -5.08 -3.31
CA ALA A 482 7.66 -4.27 -4.42
C ALA A 482 8.61 -3.10 -4.70
N PHE A 483 9.15 -2.45 -3.66
CA PHE A 483 10.13 -1.36 -3.82
C PHE A 483 11.45 -1.85 -4.41
N ILE A 484 11.92 -3.05 -4.05
CA ILE A 484 13.08 -3.69 -4.68
C ILE A 484 12.83 -3.83 -6.20
N LEU A 485 11.67 -4.34 -6.60
CA LEU A 485 11.36 -4.55 -8.01
C LEU A 485 11.22 -3.23 -8.78
N VAL A 486 10.66 -2.20 -8.18
CA VAL A 486 10.59 -0.84 -8.77
C VAL A 486 11.99 -0.25 -8.96
N CYS A 487 12.87 -0.37 -7.97
CA CYS A 487 14.26 0.09 -8.08
C CYS A 487 15.03 -0.67 -9.18
N LEU A 488 14.85 -1.98 -9.27
CA LEU A 488 15.42 -2.80 -10.35
C LEU A 488 14.83 -2.41 -11.71
N GLY A 489 13.53 -2.13 -11.78
CA GLY A 489 12.82 -1.70 -12.99
C GLY A 489 13.43 -0.43 -13.60
N VAL A 490 13.81 0.55 -12.79
CA VAL A 490 14.51 1.77 -13.28
C VAL A 490 15.86 1.42 -13.91
N ASN A 491 16.65 0.54 -13.26
CA ASN A 491 17.94 0.11 -13.80
C ASN A 491 17.80 -0.64 -15.13
N VAL A 492 16.79 -1.51 -15.23
CA VAL A 492 16.50 -2.26 -16.47
C VAL A 492 16.03 -1.31 -17.57
N LEU A 493 15.07 -0.43 -17.27
CA LEU A 493 14.52 0.50 -18.26
C LEU A 493 15.57 1.49 -18.80
N ARG A 494 16.55 1.88 -17.98
CA ARG A 494 17.66 2.74 -18.42
C ARG A 494 18.59 2.03 -19.41
N ARG A 495 18.69 0.70 -19.34
CA ARG A 495 19.50 -0.11 -20.28
C ARG A 495 18.73 -0.47 -21.54
N VAL A 496 17.44 -0.81 -21.40
CA VAL A 496 16.60 -1.28 -22.51
C VAL A 496 16.07 -0.14 -23.37
N ALA A 497 15.74 1.00 -22.76
CA ALA A 497 15.21 2.17 -23.47
C ALA A 497 15.93 3.46 -23.06
N PRO A 498 17.25 3.62 -23.37
CA PRO A 498 18.05 4.78 -22.95
C PRO A 498 17.55 6.09 -23.55
N GLU A 499 17.05 6.08 -24.79
CA GLU A 499 16.62 7.26 -25.56
C GLU A 499 15.25 7.80 -25.12
N ARG A 500 14.52 7.07 -24.24
CA ARG A 500 13.19 7.51 -23.84
C ARG A 500 13.24 8.81 -23.01
N PRO A 501 12.39 9.82 -23.31
CA PRO A 501 12.35 11.08 -22.55
C PRO A 501 12.04 10.83 -21.06
N ARG A 502 12.83 11.42 -20.18
CA ARG A 502 12.67 11.33 -18.72
C ARG A 502 12.58 12.74 -18.13
N PRO A 503 11.36 13.22 -17.87
CA PRO A 503 11.17 14.56 -17.30
C PRO A 503 11.81 14.71 -15.92
N PHE A 504 11.71 13.66 -15.09
CA PHE A 504 12.46 13.51 -13.84
C PHE A 504 13.46 12.36 -13.99
N ARG A 505 14.68 12.55 -13.50
CA ARG A 505 15.74 11.53 -13.54
C ARG A 505 16.27 11.27 -12.15
N VAL A 506 16.26 10.00 -11.73
CA VAL A 506 16.97 9.58 -10.50
C VAL A 506 18.43 9.93 -10.63
N PRO A 507 19.01 10.65 -9.66
CA PRO A 507 20.44 10.97 -9.67
C PRO A 507 21.28 9.71 -9.45
N PHE A 508 22.55 9.75 -9.92
CA PHE A 508 23.56 8.71 -9.70
C PHE A 508 23.09 7.26 -9.98
N VAL A 509 22.32 7.04 -11.06
CA VAL A 509 21.97 5.66 -11.48
C VAL A 509 23.24 4.99 -12.04
N PRO A 510 23.60 3.75 -11.64
CA PRO A 510 22.76 2.78 -10.92
C PRO A 510 22.85 2.82 -9.39
N VAL A 511 23.64 3.72 -8.79
CA VAL A 511 24.00 3.69 -7.36
C VAL A 511 22.75 3.85 -6.46
N PHE A 512 21.92 4.89 -6.69
CA PHE A 512 20.76 5.15 -5.82
C PHE A 512 19.70 4.02 -5.86
N PRO A 513 19.30 3.49 -7.03
CA PRO A 513 18.43 2.33 -7.05
C PRO A 513 19.02 1.09 -6.37
N ILE A 514 20.34 0.84 -6.49
CA ILE A 514 21.02 -0.28 -5.82
C ILE A 514 21.02 -0.07 -4.30
N LEU A 515 21.30 1.13 -3.81
CA LEU A 515 21.21 1.45 -2.37
C LEU A 515 19.78 1.24 -1.84
N GLY A 516 18.76 1.61 -2.63
CA GLY A 516 17.37 1.31 -2.30
C GLY A 516 17.12 -0.19 -2.15
N VAL A 517 17.61 -1.01 -3.08
CA VAL A 517 17.51 -2.47 -2.99
C VAL A 517 18.21 -3.01 -1.74
N ILE A 518 19.44 -2.56 -1.46
CA ILE A 518 20.22 -3.02 -0.29
C ILE A 518 19.50 -2.68 1.02
N LEU A 519 19.01 -1.44 1.15
CA LEU A 519 18.31 -1.01 2.37
C LEU A 519 16.97 -1.73 2.54
N CYS A 520 16.20 -1.93 1.46
CA CYS A 520 14.97 -2.71 1.53
C CYS A 520 15.25 -4.16 1.96
N ILE A 521 16.30 -4.82 1.42
CA ILE A 521 16.70 -6.16 1.85
C ILE A 521 17.12 -6.16 3.32
N ALA A 522 17.89 -5.17 3.78
CA ALA A 522 18.32 -5.07 5.18
C ALA A 522 17.11 -4.93 6.14
N LEU A 523 16.10 -4.15 5.77
CA LEU A 523 14.85 -4.05 6.52
C LEU A 523 14.06 -5.36 6.48
N MET A 524 13.97 -6.03 5.33
CA MET A 524 13.32 -7.35 5.22
C MET A 524 13.99 -8.40 6.11
N LEU A 525 15.32 -8.44 6.17
CA LEU A 525 16.07 -9.34 7.05
C LEU A 525 15.84 -9.05 8.55
N SER A 526 15.42 -7.85 8.88
CA SER A 526 15.04 -7.45 10.24
C SER A 526 13.59 -7.84 10.61
N LEU A 527 12.85 -8.49 9.69
CA LEU A 527 11.52 -9.05 9.95
C LEU A 527 11.62 -10.50 10.47
N PRO A 528 10.60 -10.99 11.23
CA PRO A 528 10.54 -12.34 11.77
C PRO A 528 10.56 -13.43 10.69
N VAL A 529 11.11 -14.60 11.01
CA VAL A 529 11.11 -15.78 10.13
C VAL A 529 9.67 -16.17 9.71
N MET A 530 8.71 -16.10 10.65
CA MET A 530 7.30 -16.40 10.35
C MET A 530 6.74 -15.50 9.26
N THR A 531 7.13 -14.21 9.22
CA THR A 531 6.71 -13.28 8.17
C THR A 531 7.21 -13.71 6.80
N TRP A 532 8.45 -14.18 6.70
CA TRP A 532 9.02 -14.73 5.47
C TRP A 532 8.28 -15.99 5.01
N ILE A 533 7.94 -16.89 5.94
CA ILE A 533 7.18 -18.10 5.62
C ILE A 533 5.79 -17.72 5.07
N ARG A 534 5.08 -16.82 5.74
CA ARG A 534 3.76 -16.33 5.30
C ARG A 534 3.86 -15.68 3.90
N PHE A 535 4.88 -14.87 3.67
CA PHE A 535 5.11 -14.21 2.39
C PHE A 535 5.40 -15.22 1.26
N PHE A 536 6.29 -16.19 1.47
CA PHE A 536 6.57 -17.21 0.46
C PHE A 536 5.38 -18.13 0.18
N VAL A 537 4.58 -18.47 1.20
CA VAL A 537 3.33 -19.22 1.01
C VAL A 537 2.36 -18.41 0.15
N TRP A 538 2.18 -17.10 0.46
CA TRP A 538 1.34 -16.22 -0.33
C TRP A 538 1.80 -16.10 -1.78
N LEU A 539 3.10 -15.91 -1.99
CA LEU A 539 3.70 -15.85 -3.31
C LEU A 539 3.54 -17.17 -4.08
N GLY A 540 3.71 -18.31 -3.40
CA GLY A 540 3.51 -19.64 -3.98
C GLY A 540 2.07 -19.86 -4.45
N ILE A 541 1.08 -19.42 -3.65
CA ILE A 541 -0.34 -19.44 -4.05
C ILE A 541 -0.55 -18.57 -5.30
N GLY A 542 -0.02 -17.35 -5.30
CA GLY A 542 -0.11 -16.43 -6.43
C GLY A 542 0.50 -17.00 -7.71
N LEU A 543 1.71 -17.56 -7.64
CA LEU A 543 2.38 -18.19 -8.79
C LEU A 543 1.59 -19.41 -9.29
N THR A 544 1.01 -20.19 -8.39
CA THR A 544 0.13 -21.32 -8.78
C THR A 544 -1.08 -20.82 -9.59
N ILE A 545 -1.74 -19.78 -9.13
CA ILE A 545 -2.86 -19.16 -9.86
C ILE A 545 -2.38 -18.61 -11.21
N TYR A 546 -1.20 -17.97 -11.25
CA TYR A 546 -0.62 -17.45 -12.48
C TYR A 546 -0.44 -18.53 -13.53
N PHE A 547 0.22 -19.63 -13.19
CA PHE A 547 0.50 -20.71 -14.16
C PHE A 547 -0.75 -21.50 -14.55
N LEU A 548 -1.71 -21.69 -13.63
CA LEU A 548 -2.93 -22.43 -13.92
C LEU A 548 -3.95 -21.61 -14.73
N TYR A 549 -4.07 -20.31 -14.44
CA TYR A 549 -5.11 -19.45 -15.02
C TYR A 549 -4.53 -18.33 -15.90
N SER A 550 -3.69 -17.44 -15.33
CA SER A 550 -3.34 -16.15 -15.92
C SER A 550 -2.57 -16.28 -17.24
N VAL A 551 -1.61 -17.22 -17.30
CA VAL A 551 -0.83 -17.50 -18.53
C VAL A 551 -1.73 -17.81 -19.73
N ARG A 552 -2.86 -18.49 -19.49
CA ARG A 552 -3.79 -18.92 -20.55
C ARG A 552 -4.78 -17.82 -20.94
N HIS A 553 -5.02 -16.83 -20.05
CA HIS A 553 -6.06 -15.81 -20.22
C HIS A 553 -5.51 -14.40 -20.45
N SER A 554 -4.20 -14.20 -20.33
CA SER A 554 -3.51 -12.92 -20.55
C SER A 554 -3.83 -12.33 -21.93
N LYS A 555 -4.32 -11.10 -21.97
CA LYS A 555 -4.61 -10.39 -23.20
C LYS A 555 -3.34 -10.05 -23.99
N LEU A 556 -2.27 -9.66 -23.27
CA LEU A 556 -0.97 -9.37 -23.87
C LEU A 556 -0.42 -10.57 -24.65
N ARG A 557 -0.59 -11.79 -24.14
CA ARG A 557 -0.14 -13.02 -24.80
C ARG A 557 -1.01 -13.43 -25.98
N ARG A 558 -2.31 -13.19 -25.86
CA ARG A 558 -3.27 -13.49 -26.92
C ARG A 558 -3.20 -12.52 -28.10
N GLY A 559 -2.38 -11.46 -28.01
CA GLY A 559 -2.24 -10.46 -29.06
C GLY A 559 -3.46 -9.55 -29.20
N VAL A 560 -4.41 -9.60 -28.25
CA VAL A 560 -5.63 -8.77 -28.30
C VAL A 560 -5.29 -7.28 -28.19
N ASP A 561 -4.18 -6.95 -27.52
CA ASP A 561 -3.68 -5.58 -27.38
C ASP A 561 -2.86 -5.10 -28.61
N ALA A 562 -2.52 -5.99 -29.56
CA ALA A 562 -1.75 -5.63 -30.76
C ALA A 562 -2.58 -4.89 -31.82
N GLY A 563 -3.91 -4.90 -31.72
CA GLY A 563 -4.81 -4.23 -32.68
C GLY A 563 -4.88 -2.71 -32.58
N ILE A 564 -4.21 -2.09 -31.58
CA ILE A 564 -4.23 -0.63 -31.36
C ILE A 564 -2.96 0.04 -31.92
N THR A 565 -1.97 -0.73 -32.40
CA THR A 565 -0.62 -0.23 -32.67
C THR A 565 -0.36 0.29 -34.08
N GLU A 566 -1.29 0.17 -35.04
CA GLU A 566 -1.00 0.59 -36.42
C GLU A 566 -1.49 1.98 -36.83
N ASP A 567 -2.40 2.64 -36.08
CA ASP A 567 -3.02 3.90 -36.54
C ASP A 567 -3.07 5.06 -35.53
N VAL A 568 -2.33 5.03 -34.41
CA VAL A 568 -2.32 6.16 -33.49
C VAL A 568 -1.04 6.97 -33.70
N PRO A 569 -1.11 8.18 -34.27
CA PRO A 569 0.02 9.08 -34.35
C PRO A 569 0.48 9.48 -32.93
N PRO A 570 1.78 9.64 -32.69
CA PRO A 570 2.30 9.94 -31.37
C PRO A 570 1.65 11.21 -30.82
N PRO A 571 1.05 11.19 -29.62
CA PRO A 571 0.46 12.38 -29.04
C PRO A 571 1.57 13.32 -28.58
N PHE A 572 1.59 14.51 -29.20
CA PHE A 572 2.23 15.72 -28.69
C PHE A 572 3.77 15.80 -28.68
N ILE A 573 4.34 16.14 -29.84
CA ILE A 573 5.42 17.11 -29.89
C ILE A 573 4.77 18.42 -30.38
N LYS A 574 4.36 19.29 -29.47
CA LYS A 574 4.29 20.72 -29.78
C LYS A 574 5.62 21.32 -29.39
N THR A 575 6.34 21.77 -30.42
CA THR A 575 7.52 22.64 -30.39
C THR A 575 7.29 23.85 -29.50
#